data_3af656963736305e129f4dc88e0bdc2a
#
_entry.id   3af656963736305e129f4dc88e0bdc2a
#
_cell.length_a   1.000
_cell.length_b   1.000
_cell.length_c   1.000
_cell.angle_alpha   90.00
_cell.angle_beta   90.00
_cell.angle_gamma   90.00
#
_symmetry.space_group_name_H-M   'P 1'
#
loop_
_entity.id
_entity.type
_entity.pdbx_description
1 polymer ?
#
loop_
_entity_poly.entity_id
_entity_poly.type
_entity_poly.pdbx_seq_one_letter_code
_entity_poly.pdbx_strand_id
1 'polypeptide(L)'
;MRLPNFRMPTWLLIIGFLYMFISIANLETPEEVKEQLDEGPPRLLSDWEEVHKPGVALETRLRIMNEFYSGDKTAEKDIESVVCLAKNAYFEARNQSILSQIAVSQVVMNRVQHEDFPNTVCGVVYEAQLSKWYKETLNKEVPLKDRCQFSWYCDGKADIIRDQDAYELALSVAHQVLSGYDMVDVTKGALWYHATYVNPYWAKEKLYTVKHEDHIFYTERN
;
A
#
# COMPACT_ATOMS: atom_id res chain seq x y z
N MET A 1 -61.18 -5.92 15.78
CA MET A 1 -60.09 -6.64 16.48
C MET A 1 -59.31 -5.65 17.32
N ARG A 2 -59.38 -5.76 18.65
CA ARG A 2 -58.59 -4.89 19.57
C ARG A 2 -57.24 -5.56 19.80
N LEU A 3 -56.16 -4.84 19.56
CA LEU A 3 -54.79 -5.27 19.87
C LEU A 3 -54.61 -5.32 21.40
N PRO A 4 -53.91 -6.32 21.95
CA PRO A 4 -53.67 -6.40 23.39
C PRO A 4 -52.62 -5.33 23.78
N ASN A 5 -52.94 -4.55 24.83
CA ASN A 5 -52.03 -3.62 25.50
C ASN A 5 -50.89 -4.42 26.18
N PHE A 6 -49.74 -4.50 25.53
CA PHE A 6 -48.52 -5.05 26.14
C PHE A 6 -47.91 -3.95 27.05
N ARG A 7 -48.21 -4.03 28.37
CA ARG A 7 -47.47 -3.27 29.39
C ARG A 7 -46.16 -4.00 29.64
N MET A 8 -45.04 -3.45 29.14
CA MET A 8 -43.72 -3.92 29.54
C MET A 8 -43.56 -3.81 31.06
N PRO A 9 -43.11 -4.86 31.74
CA PRO A 9 -42.86 -4.81 33.18
C PRO A 9 -41.73 -3.82 33.49
N THR A 10 -41.90 -3.00 34.50
CA THR A 10 -41.01 -1.91 34.91
C THR A 10 -39.57 -2.33 35.18
N TRP A 11 -39.34 -3.60 35.54
CA TRP A 11 -37.99 -4.13 35.73
C TRP A 11 -37.18 -4.25 34.43
N LEU A 12 -37.80 -4.43 33.25
CA LEU A 12 -37.11 -4.43 31.95
C LEU A 12 -36.61 -3.02 31.57
N LEU A 13 -37.34 -1.97 31.99
CA LEU A 13 -36.90 -0.59 31.81
C LEU A 13 -35.71 -0.27 32.71
N ILE A 14 -35.68 -0.81 33.94
CA ILE A 14 -34.56 -0.62 34.88
C ILE A 14 -33.27 -1.32 34.35
N ILE A 15 -33.41 -2.54 33.80
CA ILE A 15 -32.27 -3.27 33.22
C ILE A 15 -31.75 -2.54 31.97
N GLY A 16 -32.63 -2.02 31.13
CA GLY A 16 -32.24 -1.19 29.98
C GLY A 16 -31.50 0.07 30.37
N PHE A 17 -31.95 0.77 31.43
CA PHE A 17 -31.26 1.93 31.98
C PHE A 17 -29.90 1.57 32.61
N LEU A 18 -29.81 0.45 33.35
CA LEU A 18 -28.54 -0.03 33.91
C LEU A 18 -27.53 -0.39 32.80
N TYR A 19 -27.96 -1.05 31.72
CA TYR A 19 -27.08 -1.34 30.55
C TYR A 19 -26.64 -0.08 29.85
N MET A 20 -27.49 0.94 29.73
CA MET A 20 -27.14 2.22 29.14
C MET A 20 -26.11 2.98 30.00
N PHE A 21 -26.24 2.92 31.35
CA PHE A 21 -25.24 3.53 32.26
C PHE A 21 -23.92 2.77 32.29
N ILE A 22 -23.90 1.44 32.13
CA ILE A 22 -22.68 0.64 32.06
C ILE A 22 -21.94 0.91 30.72
N SER A 23 -22.67 1.13 29.63
CA SER A 23 -22.06 1.51 28.33
C SER A 23 -21.49 2.91 28.33
N ILE A 24 -22.03 3.83 29.13
CA ILE A 24 -21.51 5.20 29.27
C ILE A 24 -20.28 5.23 30.22
N ALA A 25 -20.21 4.30 31.18
CA ALA A 25 -19.08 4.21 32.12
C ALA A 25 -17.79 3.66 31.49
N ASN A 26 -17.85 3.13 30.26
CA ASN A 26 -16.69 2.69 29.48
C ASN A 26 -16.25 3.71 28.43
N LEU A 27 -16.78 4.92 28.45
CA LEU A 27 -16.22 6.03 27.69
C LEU A 27 -14.99 6.55 28.49
N GLU A 28 -13.82 6.44 27.91
CA GLU A 28 -12.60 7.01 28.45
C GLU A 28 -12.84 8.47 28.83
N THR A 29 -12.47 8.82 30.05
CA THR A 29 -12.65 10.21 30.51
C THR A 29 -11.71 11.13 29.73
N PRO A 30 -12.05 12.42 29.55
CA PRO A 30 -11.15 13.37 28.88
C PRO A 30 -9.77 13.47 29.53
N GLU A 31 -9.65 13.09 30.82
CA GLU A 31 -8.37 13.01 31.54
C GLU A 31 -7.57 11.77 31.15
N GLU A 32 -8.19 10.60 31.01
CA GLU A 32 -7.54 9.36 30.51
C GLU A 32 -7.04 9.51 29.09
N VAL A 33 -7.85 10.14 28.22
CA VAL A 33 -7.44 10.47 26.84
C VAL A 33 -6.28 11.46 26.83
N LYS A 34 -6.26 12.42 27.78
CA LYS A 34 -5.18 13.39 27.90
C LYS A 34 -3.91 12.77 28.45
N GLU A 35 -4.02 11.83 29.39
CA GLU A 35 -2.88 11.06 29.93
C GLU A 35 -2.25 10.17 28.84
N GLN A 36 -3.05 9.52 27.99
CA GLN A 36 -2.55 8.78 26.82
C GLN A 36 -1.87 9.67 25.79
N LEU A 37 -2.33 10.93 25.61
CA LEU A 37 -1.68 11.90 24.73
C LEU A 37 -0.40 12.47 25.31
N ASP A 38 -0.25 12.52 26.65
CA ASP A 38 0.95 13.00 27.34
C ASP A 38 2.05 11.90 27.47
N GLU A 39 1.73 10.62 27.28
CA GLU A 39 2.72 9.53 27.24
C GLU A 39 3.61 9.57 25.97
N GLY A 40 3.40 10.53 25.09
CA GLY A 40 4.09 10.68 23.81
C GLY A 40 3.54 9.74 22.74
N PRO A 41 3.97 9.92 21.49
CA PRO A 41 3.56 9.04 20.42
C PRO A 41 3.97 7.59 20.76
N PRO A 42 3.15 6.59 20.37
CA PRO A 42 3.49 5.18 20.56
C PRO A 42 4.95 4.94 20.14
N ARG A 43 5.68 4.08 20.86
CA ARG A 43 7.10 3.78 20.55
C ARG A 43 7.37 3.58 19.06
N LEU A 44 6.41 3.06 18.33
CA LEU A 44 6.39 2.93 16.87
C LEU A 44 6.66 4.24 16.12
N LEU A 45 6.19 5.41 16.63
CA LEU A 45 6.41 6.71 15.99
C LEU A 45 7.78 7.30 16.34
N SER A 46 8.27 7.10 17.58
CA SER A 46 9.60 7.57 17.99
C SER A 46 10.71 6.80 17.25
N ASP A 47 10.53 5.49 17.09
CA ASP A 47 11.47 4.63 16.37
C ASP A 47 11.41 4.88 14.86
N TRP A 48 10.23 5.23 14.35
CA TRP A 48 10.05 5.70 12.97
C TRP A 48 10.82 7.00 12.69
N GLU A 49 10.77 7.98 13.60
CA GLU A 49 11.56 9.21 13.48
C GLU A 49 13.07 8.93 13.54
N GLU A 50 13.51 7.98 14.35
CA GLU A 50 14.93 7.60 14.45
C GLU A 50 15.42 6.91 13.17
N VAL A 51 14.62 6.03 12.59
CA VAL A 51 14.89 5.34 11.33
C VAL A 51 14.96 6.33 10.15
N HIS A 52 14.21 7.44 10.21
CA HIS A 52 14.15 8.44 9.13
C HIS A 52 15.02 9.68 9.35
N LYS A 53 15.92 9.67 10.35
CA LYS A 53 16.91 10.75 10.51
C LYS A 53 17.79 10.85 9.27
N PRO A 54 18.03 12.05 8.74
CA PRO A 54 18.96 12.26 7.64
C PRO A 54 20.34 11.66 7.95
N GLY A 55 20.89 10.90 7.01
CA GLY A 55 22.22 10.29 7.15
C GLY A 55 22.27 8.86 7.72
N VAL A 56 21.15 8.27 8.10
CA VAL A 56 21.09 6.84 8.42
C VAL A 56 21.03 6.02 7.14
N ALA A 57 22.01 5.13 6.94
CA ALA A 57 22.09 4.28 5.76
C ALA A 57 20.86 3.37 5.64
N LEU A 58 20.37 3.16 4.41
CA LEU A 58 19.19 2.32 4.11
C LEU A 58 19.32 0.93 4.75
N GLU A 59 20.50 0.30 4.68
CA GLU A 59 20.74 -1.01 5.31
C GLU A 59 20.51 -0.98 6.82
N THR A 60 20.89 0.10 7.49
CA THR A 60 20.66 0.29 8.93
C THR A 60 19.17 0.44 9.21
N ARG A 61 18.44 1.16 8.37
CA ARG A 61 16.98 1.33 8.47
C ARG A 61 16.24 0.00 8.29
N LEU A 62 16.58 -0.74 7.25
CA LEU A 62 16.02 -2.07 6.98
C LEU A 62 16.36 -3.05 8.11
N ARG A 63 17.56 -2.97 8.69
CA ARG A 63 17.95 -3.79 9.84
C ARG A 63 17.13 -3.46 11.08
N ILE A 64 16.96 -2.18 11.41
CA ILE A 64 16.14 -1.74 12.54
C ILE A 64 14.68 -2.17 12.34
N MET A 65 14.12 -1.97 11.14
CA MET A 65 12.79 -2.45 10.82
C MET A 65 12.68 -3.98 10.95
N ASN A 66 13.67 -4.72 10.48
CA ASN A 66 13.70 -6.18 10.58
C ASN A 66 13.89 -6.66 12.05
N GLU A 67 14.69 -5.99 12.87
CA GLU A 67 14.83 -6.28 14.31
C GLU A 67 13.52 -5.99 15.07
N PHE A 68 12.83 -4.92 14.71
CA PHE A 68 11.57 -4.52 15.34
C PHE A 68 10.43 -5.52 15.04
N TYR A 69 10.43 -6.05 13.81
CA TYR A 69 9.44 -7.03 13.34
C TYR A 69 9.94 -8.48 13.41
N SER A 70 11.17 -8.72 13.93
CA SER A 70 11.74 -10.05 14.02
C SER A 70 10.97 -10.93 15.01
N GLY A 71 10.19 -11.83 14.46
CA GLY A 71 9.35 -12.78 15.20
C GLY A 71 7.92 -12.88 14.68
N ASP A 72 7.47 -11.93 13.86
CA ASP A 72 6.18 -11.98 13.19
C ASP A 72 6.39 -12.19 11.68
N LYS A 73 6.03 -13.38 11.19
CA LYS A 73 6.12 -13.70 9.75
C LYS A 73 5.22 -12.83 8.87
N THR A 74 4.19 -12.21 9.44
CA THR A 74 3.35 -11.22 8.77
C THR A 74 4.13 -9.93 8.54
N ALA A 75 4.86 -9.47 9.54
CA ALA A 75 5.67 -8.25 9.45
C ALA A 75 6.83 -8.36 8.45
N GLU A 76 7.50 -9.53 8.35
CA GLU A 76 8.54 -9.77 7.34
C GLU A 76 7.97 -9.64 5.90
N LYS A 77 6.78 -10.18 5.68
CA LYS A 77 6.07 -10.09 4.40
C LYS A 77 5.63 -8.67 4.07
N ASP A 78 5.28 -7.89 5.09
CA ASP A 78 4.91 -6.48 4.95
C ASP A 78 6.12 -5.62 4.55
N ILE A 79 7.29 -5.86 5.14
CA ILE A 79 8.54 -5.17 4.77
C ILE A 79 8.94 -5.47 3.31
N GLU A 80 8.87 -6.72 2.88
CA GLU A 80 9.13 -7.10 1.49
C GLU A 80 8.19 -6.37 0.53
N SER A 81 6.91 -6.31 0.85
CA SER A 81 5.90 -5.60 0.08
C SER A 81 6.19 -4.09 -0.01
N VAL A 82 6.60 -3.45 1.10
CA VAL A 82 7.01 -2.03 1.10
C VAL A 82 8.20 -1.81 0.17
N VAL A 83 9.23 -2.66 0.25
CA VAL A 83 10.43 -2.54 -0.60
C VAL A 83 10.10 -2.72 -2.07
N CYS A 84 9.29 -3.72 -2.43
CA CYS A 84 8.87 -3.93 -3.81
C CYS A 84 8.08 -2.74 -4.36
N LEU A 85 7.10 -2.24 -3.59
CA LEU A 85 6.26 -1.11 -3.99
C LEU A 85 7.07 0.19 -4.11
N ALA A 86 7.98 0.44 -3.17
CA ALA A 86 8.87 1.60 -3.19
C ALA A 86 9.81 1.60 -4.39
N LYS A 87 10.40 0.46 -4.74
CA LYS A 87 11.21 0.33 -5.96
C LYS A 87 10.39 0.68 -7.20
N ASN A 88 9.17 0.17 -7.28
CA ASN A 88 8.31 0.49 -8.41
C ASN A 88 7.98 1.99 -8.47
N ALA A 89 7.55 2.61 -7.38
CA ALA A 89 7.27 4.04 -7.31
C ALA A 89 8.51 4.89 -7.67
N TYR A 90 9.69 4.49 -7.20
CA TYR A 90 10.95 5.17 -7.51
C TYR A 90 11.27 5.12 -9.00
N PHE A 91 11.26 3.95 -9.63
CA PHE A 91 11.65 3.82 -11.04
C PHE A 91 10.61 4.41 -11.99
N GLU A 92 9.34 4.36 -11.64
CA GLU A 92 8.25 4.86 -12.48
C GLU A 92 7.98 6.37 -12.30
N ALA A 93 8.09 6.89 -11.07
CA ALA A 93 7.55 8.22 -10.76
C ALA A 93 8.42 9.11 -9.84
N ARG A 94 9.73 8.80 -9.62
CA ARG A 94 10.56 9.58 -8.66
C ARG A 94 10.66 11.07 -8.97
N ASN A 95 10.53 11.46 -10.25
CA ASN A 95 10.61 12.85 -10.70
C ASN A 95 9.26 13.57 -10.72
N GLN A 96 8.21 12.93 -10.21
CA GLN A 96 6.86 13.46 -10.19
C GLN A 96 6.39 13.71 -8.76
N SER A 97 5.21 14.34 -8.63
CA SER A 97 4.63 14.63 -7.32
C SER A 97 4.36 13.37 -6.49
N ILE A 98 4.19 13.58 -5.18
CA ILE A 98 3.77 12.52 -4.27
C ILE A 98 2.45 11.89 -4.74
N LEU A 99 1.51 12.70 -5.26
CA LEU A 99 0.23 12.19 -5.78
C LEU A 99 0.43 11.22 -6.94
N SER A 100 1.35 11.50 -7.85
CA SER A 100 1.68 10.58 -8.96
C SER A 100 2.33 9.29 -8.47
N GLN A 101 3.20 9.37 -7.47
CA GLN A 101 3.80 8.17 -6.84
C GLN A 101 2.75 7.32 -6.11
N ILE A 102 1.81 7.95 -5.41
CA ILE A 102 0.65 7.28 -4.79
C ILE A 102 -0.19 6.60 -5.88
N ALA A 103 -0.51 7.30 -6.97
CA ALA A 103 -1.33 6.75 -8.05
C ALA A 103 -0.69 5.51 -8.69
N VAL A 104 0.59 5.55 -9.01
CA VAL A 104 1.35 4.39 -9.53
C VAL A 104 1.33 3.23 -8.54
N SER A 105 1.51 3.51 -7.24
CA SER A 105 1.47 2.50 -6.18
C SER A 105 0.07 1.89 -6.01
N GLN A 106 -0.98 2.69 -6.11
CA GLN A 106 -2.36 2.21 -6.04
C GLN A 106 -2.74 1.30 -7.22
N VAL A 107 -2.20 1.53 -8.42
CA VAL A 107 -2.37 0.57 -9.53
C VAL A 107 -1.81 -0.81 -9.17
N VAL A 108 -0.66 -0.89 -8.50
CA VAL A 108 -0.12 -2.17 -8.00
C VAL A 108 -1.10 -2.82 -7.03
N MET A 109 -1.65 -2.05 -6.08
CA MET A 109 -2.61 -2.56 -5.09
C MET A 109 -3.93 -3.00 -5.73
N ASN A 110 -4.43 -2.26 -6.72
CA ASN A 110 -5.63 -2.65 -7.48
C ASN A 110 -5.41 -3.97 -8.23
N ARG A 111 -4.22 -4.17 -8.81
CA ARG A 111 -3.84 -5.43 -9.45
C ARG A 111 -3.75 -6.59 -8.47
N VAL A 112 -3.16 -6.38 -7.29
CA VAL A 112 -3.11 -7.42 -6.23
C VAL A 112 -4.51 -7.93 -5.85
N GLN A 113 -5.52 -7.07 -5.95
CA GLN A 113 -6.91 -7.40 -5.64
C GLN A 113 -7.69 -7.96 -6.84
N HIS A 114 -7.12 -7.92 -8.04
CA HIS A 114 -7.78 -8.33 -9.27
C HIS A 114 -7.38 -9.76 -9.66
N GLU A 115 -8.34 -10.57 -10.11
CA GLU A 115 -8.15 -12.02 -10.39
C GLU A 115 -7.15 -12.32 -11.53
N ASP A 116 -6.97 -11.39 -12.46
CA ASP A 116 -6.07 -11.56 -13.62
C ASP A 116 -4.60 -11.26 -13.30
N PHE A 117 -4.28 -10.85 -12.08
CA PHE A 117 -2.92 -10.46 -11.67
C PHE A 117 -2.42 -11.29 -10.48
N PRO A 118 -1.09 -11.31 -10.24
CA PRO A 118 -0.55 -11.92 -9.04
C PRO A 118 -1.14 -11.30 -7.75
N ASN A 119 -1.41 -12.13 -6.77
CA ASN A 119 -2.05 -11.73 -5.51
C ASN A 119 -1.07 -11.22 -4.43
N THR A 120 0.14 -10.83 -4.82
CA THR A 120 1.15 -10.23 -3.95
C THR A 120 1.78 -9.01 -4.61
N VAL A 121 2.20 -8.04 -3.80
CA VAL A 121 2.83 -6.80 -4.28
C VAL A 121 4.08 -7.10 -5.12
N CYS A 122 4.99 -7.91 -4.60
CA CYS A 122 6.21 -8.28 -5.32
C CYS A 122 5.89 -9.11 -6.58
N GLY A 123 4.87 -9.96 -6.52
CA GLY A 123 4.39 -10.71 -7.69
C GLY A 123 3.93 -9.79 -8.82
N VAL A 124 3.17 -8.74 -8.51
CA VAL A 124 2.74 -7.74 -9.51
C VAL A 124 3.92 -6.91 -10.01
N VAL A 125 4.80 -6.44 -9.11
CA VAL A 125 5.93 -5.57 -9.48
C VAL A 125 6.93 -6.30 -10.37
N TYR A 126 7.21 -7.56 -10.09
CA TYR A 126 8.18 -8.35 -10.84
C TYR A 126 7.54 -9.30 -11.87
N GLU A 127 6.27 -9.09 -12.19
CA GLU A 127 5.60 -9.88 -13.21
C GLU A 127 6.28 -9.74 -14.56
N ALA A 128 6.67 -10.87 -15.15
CA ALA A 128 7.43 -10.90 -16.39
C ALA A 128 7.25 -12.23 -17.15
N GLN A 129 7.43 -12.19 -18.46
CA GLN A 129 7.62 -13.41 -19.23
C GLN A 129 9.04 -13.95 -18.97
N LEU A 130 9.11 -15.19 -18.50
CA LEU A 130 10.39 -15.83 -18.17
C LEU A 130 10.97 -16.58 -19.37
N SER A 131 12.29 -16.61 -19.45
CA SER A 131 13.01 -17.38 -20.45
C SER A 131 12.91 -18.88 -20.16
N LYS A 132 12.28 -19.62 -21.05
CA LYS A 132 12.18 -21.08 -20.97
C LYS A 132 13.56 -21.74 -20.95
N TRP A 133 14.49 -21.26 -21.76
CA TRP A 133 15.83 -21.80 -21.83
C TRP A 133 16.58 -21.71 -20.50
N TYR A 134 16.56 -20.55 -19.82
CA TYR A 134 17.20 -20.39 -18.52
C TYR A 134 16.54 -21.25 -17.45
N LYS A 135 15.23 -21.35 -17.48
CA LYS A 135 14.48 -22.17 -16.52
C LYS A 135 14.79 -23.67 -16.69
N GLU A 136 14.79 -24.17 -17.93
CA GLU A 136 15.00 -25.61 -18.25
C GLU A 136 16.47 -26.01 -18.12
N THR A 137 17.41 -25.16 -18.49
CA THR A 137 18.84 -25.52 -18.55
C THR A 137 19.58 -25.22 -17.24
N LEU A 138 19.25 -24.12 -16.58
CA LEU A 138 20.01 -23.62 -15.41
C LEU A 138 19.16 -23.53 -14.14
N ASN A 139 17.88 -23.89 -14.20
CA ASN A 139 16.90 -23.72 -13.12
C ASN A 139 16.89 -22.27 -12.56
N LYS A 140 16.99 -21.29 -13.48
CA LYS A 140 16.98 -19.86 -13.15
C LYS A 140 15.79 -19.18 -13.78
N GLU A 141 15.12 -18.34 -12.99
CA GLU A 141 14.07 -17.46 -13.47
C GLU A 141 14.69 -16.17 -13.98
N VAL A 142 14.79 -16.04 -15.30
CA VAL A 142 15.36 -14.86 -15.98
C VAL A 142 14.27 -14.23 -16.83
N PRO A 143 13.87 -12.97 -16.56
CA PRO A 143 12.88 -12.27 -17.36
C PRO A 143 13.40 -12.05 -18.80
N LEU A 144 12.49 -12.15 -19.75
CA LEU A 144 12.76 -11.77 -21.13
C LEU A 144 12.82 -10.23 -21.22
N LYS A 145 13.82 -9.75 -21.97
CA LYS A 145 13.99 -8.31 -22.16
C LYS A 145 12.72 -7.67 -22.76
N ASP A 146 12.33 -6.53 -22.21
CA ASP A 146 11.16 -5.74 -22.60
C ASP A 146 9.81 -6.51 -22.55
N ARG A 147 9.73 -7.54 -21.68
CA ARG A 147 8.56 -8.39 -21.47
C ARG A 147 8.11 -8.43 -20.00
N CYS A 148 8.27 -7.33 -19.30
CA CYS A 148 7.87 -7.15 -17.92
C CYS A 148 6.69 -6.19 -17.82
N GLN A 149 5.94 -6.31 -16.74
CA GLN A 149 4.81 -5.44 -16.43
C GLN A 149 5.28 -4.00 -16.22
N PHE A 150 6.40 -3.84 -15.51
CA PHE A 150 7.11 -2.57 -15.35
C PHE A 150 8.44 -2.62 -16.11
N SER A 151 8.64 -1.68 -17.04
CA SER A 151 9.72 -1.74 -18.02
C SER A 151 11.13 -1.71 -17.40
N TRP A 152 11.27 -0.99 -16.27
CA TRP A 152 12.55 -0.85 -15.58
C TRP A 152 13.15 -2.19 -15.14
N TYR A 153 12.30 -3.18 -14.79
CA TYR A 153 12.75 -4.48 -14.27
C TYR A 153 13.49 -5.34 -15.32
N CYS A 154 13.20 -5.15 -16.61
CA CYS A 154 13.83 -5.98 -17.65
C CYS A 154 14.23 -5.21 -18.93
N ASP A 155 14.48 -3.90 -18.81
CA ASP A 155 14.99 -3.08 -19.92
C ASP A 155 16.48 -3.33 -20.23
N GLY A 156 17.14 -4.14 -19.41
CA GLY A 156 18.55 -4.53 -19.54
C GLY A 156 19.52 -3.55 -18.88
N LYS A 157 19.03 -2.57 -18.13
CA LYS A 157 19.85 -1.71 -17.29
C LYS A 157 19.93 -2.26 -15.87
N ALA A 158 20.90 -1.78 -15.11
CA ALA A 158 21.00 -2.12 -13.70
C ALA A 158 20.02 -1.28 -12.88
N ASP A 159 19.19 -1.94 -12.06
CA ASP A 159 18.18 -1.32 -11.18
C ASP A 159 18.85 -0.74 -9.92
N ILE A 160 19.73 0.24 -10.13
CA ILE A 160 20.51 0.89 -9.05
C ILE A 160 19.78 2.14 -8.59
N ILE A 161 19.46 2.20 -7.30
CA ILE A 161 18.93 3.38 -6.64
C ILE A 161 20.10 4.37 -6.48
N ARG A 162 20.06 5.48 -7.20
CA ARG A 162 21.11 6.50 -7.20
C ARG A 162 20.74 7.75 -6.40
N ASP A 163 19.45 8.04 -6.31
CA ASP A 163 18.90 9.16 -5.57
C ASP A 163 18.26 8.60 -4.30
N GLN A 164 18.99 8.73 -3.19
CA GLN A 164 18.58 8.18 -1.92
C GLN A 164 17.38 8.92 -1.34
N ASP A 165 17.34 10.26 -1.47
CA ASP A 165 16.23 11.08 -0.95
C ASP A 165 14.92 10.74 -1.68
N ALA A 166 14.98 10.60 -3.00
CA ALA A 166 13.81 10.18 -3.78
C ALA A 166 13.36 8.75 -3.44
N TYR A 167 14.29 7.86 -3.10
CA TYR A 167 13.93 6.50 -2.69
C TYR A 167 13.32 6.46 -1.28
N GLU A 168 13.79 7.30 -0.36
CA GLU A 168 13.18 7.44 0.97
C GLU A 168 11.74 7.96 0.88
N LEU A 169 11.51 8.93 0.00
CA LEU A 169 10.16 9.39 -0.29
C LEU A 169 9.28 8.24 -0.85
N ALA A 170 9.82 7.44 -1.78
CA ALA A 170 9.11 6.30 -2.33
C ALA A 170 8.81 5.22 -1.27
N LEU A 171 9.72 4.98 -0.31
CA LEU A 171 9.46 4.09 0.85
C LEU A 171 8.33 4.60 1.73
N SER A 172 8.31 5.91 2.00
CA SER A 172 7.24 6.55 2.77
C SER A 172 5.88 6.42 2.06
N VAL A 173 5.84 6.69 0.75
CA VAL A 173 4.63 6.53 -0.07
C VAL A 173 4.16 5.07 -0.07
N ALA A 174 5.07 4.12 -0.28
CA ALA A 174 4.75 2.69 -0.30
C ALA A 174 4.16 2.22 1.04
N HIS A 175 4.77 2.61 2.15
CA HIS A 175 4.26 2.30 3.49
C HIS A 175 2.86 2.90 3.70
N GLN A 176 2.64 4.15 3.32
CA GLN A 176 1.35 4.82 3.45
C GLN A 176 0.26 4.11 2.62
N VAL A 177 0.57 3.72 1.38
CA VAL A 177 -0.38 3.02 0.50
C VAL A 177 -0.71 1.63 1.04
N LEU A 178 0.29 0.88 1.55
CA LEU A 178 0.09 -0.45 2.11
C LEU A 178 -0.67 -0.45 3.43
N SER A 179 -0.47 0.56 4.28
CA SER A 179 -1.20 0.67 5.55
C SER A 179 -2.71 0.94 5.35
N GLY A 180 -3.12 1.36 4.17
CA GLY A 180 -4.53 1.58 3.82
C GLY A 180 -5.21 2.69 4.63
N TYR A 181 -4.46 3.46 5.40
CA TYR A 181 -5.01 4.45 6.33
C TYR A 181 -5.69 5.58 5.55
N ASP A 182 -7.03 5.58 5.54
CA ASP A 182 -7.94 6.60 4.97
C ASP A 182 -7.58 7.08 3.54
N MET A 183 -6.93 6.24 2.72
CA MET A 183 -6.55 6.63 1.37
C MET A 183 -7.66 6.33 0.36
N VAL A 184 -8.23 7.40 -0.16
CA VAL A 184 -9.09 7.30 -1.35
C VAL A 184 -8.23 6.83 -2.54
N ASP A 185 -8.72 5.87 -3.32
CA ASP A 185 -8.07 5.50 -4.58
C ASP A 185 -8.16 6.64 -5.59
N VAL A 186 -7.03 7.37 -5.74
CA VAL A 186 -6.92 8.51 -6.65
C VAL A 186 -6.92 8.10 -8.12
N THR A 187 -6.74 6.79 -8.40
CA THR A 187 -6.76 6.24 -9.76
C THR A 187 -8.15 5.78 -10.21
N LYS A 188 -9.13 5.71 -9.29
CA LYS A 188 -10.50 5.25 -9.54
C LYS A 188 -10.54 3.81 -10.07
N GLY A 189 -9.82 2.90 -9.44
CA GLY A 189 -9.77 1.49 -9.81
C GLY A 189 -8.94 1.19 -11.04
N ALA A 190 -7.96 2.04 -11.39
CA ALA A 190 -7.13 1.80 -12.55
C ALA A 190 -6.24 0.57 -12.38
N LEU A 191 -6.13 -0.20 -13.45
CA LEU A 191 -5.27 -1.37 -13.58
C LEU A 191 -4.13 -1.15 -14.58
N TRP A 192 -4.22 -0.12 -15.45
CA TRP A 192 -3.21 0.24 -16.44
C TRP A 192 -2.93 1.73 -16.42
N TYR A 193 -1.71 2.08 -16.80
CA TYR A 193 -1.34 3.46 -17.08
C TYR A 193 -0.24 3.52 -18.15
N HIS A 194 -0.06 4.68 -18.73
CA HIS A 194 1.08 4.99 -19.59
C HIS A 194 1.46 6.46 -19.44
N ALA A 195 2.68 6.77 -19.81
CA ALA A 195 3.15 8.16 -19.83
C ALA A 195 2.44 8.96 -20.94
N THR A 196 2.18 10.25 -20.70
CA THR A 196 1.45 11.14 -21.63
C THR A 196 2.08 11.26 -23.02
N TYR A 197 3.38 11.05 -23.13
CA TYR A 197 4.13 11.08 -24.39
C TYR A 197 4.13 9.73 -25.14
N VAL A 198 3.47 8.70 -24.62
CA VAL A 198 3.31 7.39 -25.24
C VAL A 198 1.83 7.22 -25.63
N ASN A 199 1.58 6.55 -26.74
CA ASN A 199 0.22 6.22 -27.19
C ASN A 199 0.12 4.72 -27.48
N PRO A 200 -0.03 3.86 -26.47
CA PRO A 200 -0.08 2.43 -26.67
C PRO A 200 -1.42 2.02 -27.32
N TYR A 201 -1.37 1.01 -28.19
CA TYR A 201 -2.55 0.54 -28.90
C TYR A 201 -3.67 0.09 -27.96
N TRP A 202 -3.34 -0.52 -26.83
CA TRP A 202 -4.28 -1.05 -25.84
C TRP A 202 -5.11 0.04 -25.14
N ALA A 203 -4.62 1.30 -25.07
CA ALA A 203 -5.34 2.38 -24.41
C ALA A 203 -6.72 2.65 -25.01
N LYS A 204 -6.90 2.34 -26.32
CA LYS A 204 -8.20 2.47 -27.01
C LYS A 204 -9.20 1.40 -26.58
N GLU A 205 -8.74 0.29 -26.04
CA GLU A 205 -9.55 -0.84 -25.59
C GLU A 205 -9.96 -0.71 -24.11
N LYS A 206 -9.33 0.17 -23.36
CA LYS A 206 -9.57 0.39 -21.94
C LYS A 206 -10.39 1.65 -21.68
N LEU A 207 -10.97 1.75 -20.48
CA LEU A 207 -11.73 2.91 -20.05
C LEU A 207 -10.79 3.89 -19.32
N TYR A 208 -10.70 5.12 -19.83
CA TYR A 208 -9.98 6.20 -19.16
C TYR A 208 -10.61 6.50 -17.79
N THR A 209 -9.78 6.65 -16.74
CA THR A 209 -10.24 7.01 -15.39
C THR A 209 -9.80 8.41 -14.98
N VAL A 210 -8.50 8.68 -15.00
CA VAL A 210 -7.93 9.95 -14.56
C VAL A 210 -6.53 10.17 -15.18
N LYS A 211 -6.08 11.41 -15.13
CA LYS A 211 -4.70 11.80 -15.45
C LYS A 211 -4.07 12.48 -14.23
N HIS A 212 -2.87 12.04 -13.85
CA HIS A 212 -2.01 12.71 -12.89
C HIS A 212 -0.66 13.00 -13.54
N GLU A 213 -0.32 14.27 -13.66
CA GLU A 213 0.91 14.76 -14.30
C GLU A 213 1.21 14.07 -15.64
N ASP A 214 2.28 13.27 -15.68
CA ASP A 214 2.73 12.57 -16.88
C ASP A 214 2.11 11.18 -17.06
N HIS A 215 1.20 10.76 -16.19
CA HIS A 215 0.55 9.45 -16.29
C HIS A 215 -0.95 9.57 -16.59
N ILE A 216 -1.43 8.73 -17.50
CA ILE A 216 -2.84 8.55 -17.85
C ILE A 216 -3.27 7.16 -17.44
N PHE A 217 -4.34 7.06 -16.65
CA PHE A 217 -4.80 5.84 -15.98
C PHE A 217 -6.07 5.29 -16.63
N TYR A 218 -6.18 3.95 -16.62
CA TYR A 218 -7.26 3.22 -17.27
C TYR A 218 -7.70 2.02 -16.44
N THR A 219 -8.99 1.67 -16.57
CA THR A 219 -9.58 0.44 -16.03
C THR A 219 -10.21 -0.39 -17.16
N GLU A 220 -10.80 -1.53 -16.82
CA GLU A 220 -11.52 -2.35 -17.79
C GLU A 220 -12.80 -1.69 -18.25
N ARG A 221 -13.20 -2.02 -19.49
CA ARG A 221 -14.55 -1.74 -19.96
C ARG A 221 -15.46 -2.88 -19.50
N ASN A 222 -16.46 -2.57 -18.69
CA ASN A 222 -17.53 -3.51 -18.34
C ASN A 222 -18.37 -3.85 -19.58
#